data_ee18d4c340a68217a137e3e9195ff6e9
#
_entry.id   ee18d4c340a68217a137e3e9195ff6e9
#
_cell.length_a   1.000
_cell.length_b   1.000
_cell.length_c   1.000
_cell.angle_alpha   90.00
_cell.angle_beta   90.00
_cell.angle_gamma   90.00
#
_symmetry.space_group_name_H-M   'P 1'
#
loop_
_entity.id
_entity.type
_entity.pdbx_description
1 polymer ?
#
loop_
_entity_poly.entity_id
_entity_poly.type
_entity_poly.pdbx_seq_one_letter_code
_entity_poly.pdbx_strand_id
1 'polypeptide(L)'
;GNISLTSKDGDLTVNELTLSGKTKIALSYGDAEITLNDSTKKVSGFDLATHYGTITASGLNGNKTLDEDDDVNTFQSDSKDGKTKLAIDSKDGDITVK
;
A
#
# COMPACT_ATOMS: atom_id res chain seq x y z
N GLY A 1 -14.11 -9.96 0.14
CA GLY A 1 -13.21 -11.08 -0.03
C GLY A 1 -11.75 -10.70 0.00
N ASN A 2 -10.88 -11.68 0.00
CA ASN A 2 -9.44 -11.46 -0.03
C ASN A 2 -8.93 -11.46 -1.46
N ILE A 3 -8.09 -10.47 -1.77
CA ILE A 3 -7.52 -10.32 -3.11
C ILE A 3 -6.02 -10.38 -2.98
N SER A 4 -5.37 -11.10 -3.89
CA SER A 4 -3.91 -11.16 -3.95
C SER A 4 -3.47 -10.88 -5.38
N LEU A 5 -2.59 -9.89 -5.53
CA LEU A 5 -2.09 -9.48 -6.83
C LEU A 5 -0.57 -9.47 -6.79
N THR A 6 0.07 -10.06 -7.80
CA THR A 6 1.53 -10.09 -7.90
C THR A 6 1.97 -9.58 -9.26
N SER A 7 2.94 -8.67 -9.28
CA SER A 7 3.54 -8.17 -10.51
C SER A 7 5.06 -8.24 -10.38
N LYS A 8 5.72 -8.78 -11.39
CA LYS A 8 7.19 -8.90 -11.39
C LYS A 8 7.88 -7.68 -11.99
N ASP A 9 7.27 -7.08 -12.99
CA ASP A 9 7.90 -5.98 -13.72
C ASP A 9 6.80 -5.12 -14.33
N GLY A 10 6.86 -3.83 -14.05
CA GLY A 10 5.89 -2.88 -14.57
C GLY A 10 5.16 -2.14 -13.47
N ASP A 11 4.54 -1.04 -13.85
CA ASP A 11 3.84 -0.18 -12.92
C ASP A 11 2.41 -0.66 -12.71
N LEU A 12 1.93 -0.51 -11.49
CA LEU A 12 0.54 -0.81 -11.16
C LEU A 12 -0.20 0.49 -10.90
N THR A 13 -1.28 0.71 -11.61
CA THR A 13 -2.14 1.87 -11.40
C THR A 13 -3.57 1.40 -11.19
N VAL A 14 -4.15 1.79 -10.07
CA VAL A 14 -5.54 1.44 -9.75
C VAL A 14 -6.29 2.72 -9.43
N ASN A 15 -7.39 2.95 -10.15
CA ASN A 15 -8.25 4.11 -9.94
C ASN A 15 -9.52 3.68 -9.21
N GLU A 16 -9.85 4.41 -8.15
CA GLU A 16 -11.08 4.20 -7.37
C GLU A 16 -11.23 2.77 -6.84
N LEU A 17 -10.19 2.31 -6.14
CA LEU A 17 -10.25 1.00 -5.52
C LEU A 17 -11.16 1.02 -4.30
N THR A 18 -12.07 0.07 -4.26
CA THR A 18 -12.91 -0.18 -3.08
C THR A 18 -12.48 -1.51 -2.45
N LEU A 19 -12.09 -1.45 -1.19
CA LEU A 19 -11.64 -2.64 -0.47
C LEU A 19 -12.77 -3.20 0.37
N SER A 20 -12.90 -4.52 0.36
CA SER A 20 -13.80 -5.22 1.27
C SER A 20 -13.10 -6.49 1.74
N GLY A 21 -12.40 -6.37 2.86
CA GLY A 21 -11.57 -7.45 3.37
C GLY A 21 -10.09 -7.13 3.18
N LYS A 22 -9.27 -8.15 3.08
CA LYS A 22 -7.82 -7.98 2.98
C LYS A 22 -7.37 -8.05 1.53
N THR A 23 -6.59 -7.06 1.12
CA THR A 23 -6.00 -7.02 -0.21
C THR A 23 -4.49 -7.01 -0.07
N LYS A 24 -3.82 -7.91 -0.77
CA LYS A 24 -2.36 -8.01 -0.75
C LYS A 24 -1.82 -7.81 -2.15
N ILE A 25 -0.86 -6.91 -2.28
CA ILE A 25 -0.21 -6.60 -3.56
C ILE A 25 1.29 -6.76 -3.38
N ALA A 26 1.91 -7.58 -4.23
CA ALA A 26 3.35 -7.79 -4.20
C ALA A 26 3.95 -7.37 -5.54
N LEU A 27 4.93 -6.47 -5.48
CA LEU A 27 5.62 -5.98 -6.67
C LEU A 27 7.10 -6.27 -6.54
N SER A 28 7.74 -6.67 -7.64
CA SER A 28 9.20 -6.87 -7.65
C SER A 28 9.91 -5.63 -8.18
N TYR A 29 9.50 -5.12 -9.33
CA TYR A 29 10.08 -3.92 -9.94
C TYR A 29 8.97 -3.07 -10.51
N GLY A 30 8.91 -1.82 -10.13
CA GLY A 30 7.93 -0.88 -10.65
C GLY A 30 7.22 -0.12 -9.55
N ASP A 31 6.49 0.89 -9.93
CA ASP A 31 5.79 1.76 -9.00
C ASP A 31 4.33 1.33 -8.85
N ALA A 32 3.79 1.53 -7.66
CA ALA A 32 2.38 1.31 -7.42
C ALA A 32 1.70 2.64 -7.15
N GLU A 33 0.63 2.93 -7.88
CA GLU A 33 -0.21 4.09 -7.65
C GLU A 33 -1.64 3.62 -7.46
N ILE A 34 -2.18 3.85 -6.28
CA ILE A 34 -3.51 3.39 -5.92
C ILE A 34 -4.33 4.56 -5.41
N THR A 35 -5.47 4.78 -6.06
CA THR A 35 -6.44 5.79 -5.64
C THR A 35 -7.63 5.07 -5.01
N LEU A 36 -7.90 5.34 -3.75
CA LEU A 36 -9.01 4.75 -3.01
C LEU A 36 -10.20 5.69 -3.03
N ASN A 37 -11.41 5.14 -2.96
CA ASN A 37 -12.55 6.00 -2.74
C ASN A 37 -12.57 6.46 -1.27
N ASP A 38 -13.29 7.53 -0.99
CA ASP A 38 -13.26 8.17 0.33
C ASP A 38 -13.77 7.26 1.44
N SER A 39 -14.78 6.48 1.16
CA SER A 39 -15.33 5.55 2.15
C SER A 39 -14.32 4.47 2.54
N THR A 40 -13.59 3.95 1.57
CA THR A 40 -12.55 2.96 1.81
C THR A 40 -11.39 3.55 2.59
N LYS A 41 -10.95 4.76 2.25
CA LYS A 41 -9.85 5.42 2.94
C LYS A 41 -10.11 5.60 4.43
N LYS A 42 -11.36 5.90 4.79
CA LYS A 42 -11.71 6.19 6.18
C LYS A 42 -11.62 4.98 7.09
N VAL A 43 -11.87 3.79 6.56
CA VAL A 43 -11.97 2.58 7.39
C VAL A 43 -10.82 1.61 7.20
N SER A 44 -10.04 1.74 6.14
CA SER A 44 -9.00 0.78 5.81
C SER A 44 -7.76 0.94 6.66
N GLY A 45 -7.17 -0.18 7.02
CA GLY A 45 -5.80 -0.21 7.53
C GLY A 45 -4.83 -0.38 6.37
N PHE A 46 -3.59 0.05 6.59
CA PHE A 46 -2.56 -0.02 5.55
C PHE A 46 -1.29 -0.64 6.10
N ASP A 47 -0.66 -1.47 5.28
CA ASP A 47 0.63 -2.06 5.59
C ASP A 47 1.45 -2.00 4.31
N LEU A 48 2.21 -0.92 4.17
CA LEU A 48 2.96 -0.63 2.96
C LEU A 48 4.45 -0.75 3.25
N ALA A 49 5.18 -1.42 2.38
CA ALA A 49 6.62 -1.59 2.52
C ALA A 49 7.28 -1.55 1.16
N THR A 50 8.39 -0.84 1.05
CA THR A 50 9.20 -0.82 -0.17
C THR A 50 10.68 -0.79 0.16
N HIS A 51 11.46 -1.53 -0.63
CA HIS A 51 12.92 -1.44 -0.64
C HIS A 51 13.33 -0.49 -1.75
N TYR A 52 14.28 0.38 -1.49
CA TYR A 52 14.85 1.29 -2.50
C TYR A 52 13.81 2.19 -3.18
N GLY A 53 12.80 2.63 -2.43
CA GLY A 53 11.79 3.53 -2.94
C GLY A 53 11.16 4.34 -1.83
N THR A 54 10.13 5.11 -2.17
CA THR A 54 9.44 5.95 -1.21
C THR A 54 7.96 5.56 -1.12
N ILE A 55 7.36 5.89 0.00
CA ILE A 55 5.93 5.70 0.22
C ILE A 55 5.28 7.05 0.40
N THR A 56 4.28 7.34 -0.42
CA THR A 56 3.46 8.54 -0.30
C THR A 56 2.04 8.13 0.02
N ALA A 57 1.55 8.56 1.18
CA ALA A 57 0.19 8.25 1.62
C ALA A 57 -0.53 9.56 1.93
N SER A 58 -1.32 10.02 0.97
CA SER A 58 -2.05 11.29 1.09
C SER A 58 -3.37 11.11 1.80
N GLY A 59 -3.60 11.92 2.83
CA GLY A 59 -4.86 11.87 3.58
C GLY A 59 -5.02 10.65 4.45
N LEU A 60 -3.93 9.92 4.72
CA LEU A 60 -3.96 8.74 5.56
C LEU A 60 -3.25 9.03 6.88
N ASN A 61 -3.79 8.51 7.96
CA ASN A 61 -3.17 8.58 9.27
C ASN A 61 -2.51 7.26 9.59
N GLY A 62 -1.22 7.29 9.90
CA GLY A 62 -0.48 6.08 10.21
C GLY A 62 0.96 6.40 10.57
N ASN A 63 1.74 5.36 10.81
CA ASN A 63 3.13 5.47 11.18
C ASN A 63 4.03 5.15 10.00
N LYS A 64 4.90 6.09 9.66
CA LYS A 64 5.89 5.92 8.60
C LYS A 64 7.24 5.68 9.23
N THR A 65 7.91 4.63 8.82
CA THR A 65 9.22 4.25 9.34
C THR A 65 10.19 4.04 8.20
N LEU A 66 11.41 4.54 8.36
CA LEU A 66 12.51 4.31 7.44
C LEU A 66 13.60 3.53 8.14
N ASP A 67 13.95 2.37 7.60
CA ASP A 67 15.12 1.62 8.06
C ASP A 67 16.29 1.97 7.13
N GLU A 68 17.21 2.79 7.63
CA GLU A 68 18.32 3.28 6.83
C GLU A 68 19.34 2.20 6.47
N ASP A 69 19.47 1.17 7.29
CA ASP A 69 20.43 0.10 7.05
C ASP A 69 20.00 -0.79 5.89
N ASP A 70 18.69 -1.04 5.76
CA ASP A 70 18.15 -1.91 4.73
C ASP A 70 17.44 -1.15 3.61
N ASP A 71 17.42 0.17 3.67
CA ASP A 71 16.70 1.03 2.71
C ASP A 71 15.21 0.66 2.58
N VAL A 72 14.59 0.29 3.70
CA VAL A 72 13.18 -0.10 3.72
C VAL A 72 12.34 1.02 4.29
N ASN A 73 11.37 1.47 3.50
CA ASN A 73 10.34 2.39 3.95
C ASN A 73 9.07 1.60 4.26
N THR A 74 8.46 1.86 5.41
CA THR A 74 7.19 1.23 5.77
C THR A 74 6.19 2.28 6.20
N PHE A 75 4.92 2.00 5.95
CA PHE A 75 3.80 2.80 6.43
C PHE A 75 2.75 1.83 6.98
N GLN A 76 2.35 2.03 8.22
CA GLN A 76 1.40 1.13 8.87
C GLN A 76 0.27 1.93 9.51
N SER A 77 -0.94 1.45 9.33
CA SER A 77 -2.13 2.05 9.90
C SER A 77 -3.13 0.95 10.23
N ASP A 78 -3.84 1.11 11.34
CA ASP A 78 -4.83 0.12 11.77
C ASP A 78 -6.15 0.33 11.04
N SER A 79 -6.81 -0.79 10.73
CA SER A 79 -8.15 -0.77 10.17
C SER A 79 -9.16 -0.33 11.22
N LYS A 80 -10.03 0.60 10.88
CA LYS A 80 -11.07 1.06 11.79
C LYS A 80 -12.22 0.08 11.94
N ASP A 81 -12.50 -0.69 10.87
CA ASP A 81 -13.55 -1.71 10.94
C ASP A 81 -13.01 -3.09 11.32
N GLY A 82 -11.70 -3.20 11.50
CA GLY A 82 -11.05 -4.47 11.85
C GLY A 82 -11.02 -5.51 10.74
N LYS A 83 -11.49 -5.17 9.55
CA LYS A 83 -11.63 -6.12 8.44
C LYS A 83 -10.93 -5.68 7.18
N THR A 84 -11.00 -4.40 6.87
CA THR A 84 -10.50 -3.88 5.59
C THR A 84 -9.04 -3.48 5.73
N LYS A 85 -8.18 -4.10 4.93
CA LYS A 85 -6.74 -3.83 4.98
C LYS A 85 -6.12 -3.94 3.59
N LEU A 86 -5.23 -3.01 3.29
CA LEU A 86 -4.44 -3.03 2.07
C LEU A 86 -2.97 -3.23 2.44
N ALA A 87 -2.37 -4.30 1.94
CA ALA A 87 -0.96 -4.59 2.13
C ALA A 87 -0.25 -4.52 0.78
N ILE A 88 0.79 -3.71 0.69
CA ILE A 88 1.60 -3.59 -0.52
C ILE A 88 3.05 -3.79 -0.16
N ASP A 89 3.71 -4.70 -0.86
CA ASP A 89 5.13 -4.97 -0.70
C ASP A 89 5.81 -4.78 -2.05
N SER A 90 6.81 -3.91 -2.10
CA SER A 90 7.57 -3.66 -3.31
C SER A 90 9.06 -3.83 -3.02
N LYS A 91 9.77 -4.53 -3.89
CA LYS A 91 11.21 -4.68 -3.74
C LYS A 91 11.98 -3.48 -4.26
N ASP A 92 11.48 -2.86 -5.32
CA ASP A 92 12.16 -1.71 -5.93
C ASP A 92 11.11 -0.85 -6.62
N GLY A 93 10.90 0.35 -6.11
CA GLY A 93 9.93 1.27 -6.66
C GLY A 93 9.16 2.03 -5.60
N ASP A 94 8.38 3.00 -6.03
CA ASP A 94 7.63 3.88 -5.14
C ASP A 94 6.19 3.38 -4.98
N ILE A 95 5.64 3.60 -3.80
CA ILE A 95 4.24 3.29 -3.52
C ILE A 95 3.51 4.60 -3.24
N THR A 96 2.44 4.87 -3.98
CA THR A 96 1.61 6.04 -3.78
C THR A 96 0.17 5.60 -3.52
N VAL A 97 -0.40 6.04 -2.42
CA VAL A 97 -1.80 5.79 -2.06
C VAL A 97 -2.49 7.13 -1.83
N LYS A 98 -3.59 7.34 -2.52
CA LYS A 98 -4.33 8.61 -2.46
C LYS A 98 -5.75 8.42 -1.96
#